data_27ca382764cc0ff8faa1bdd1e84b1dc8
#
_entry.id   27ca382764cc0ff8faa1bdd1e84b1dc8
#
_cell.length_a   1.000
_cell.length_b   1.000
_cell.length_c   1.000
_cell.angle_alpha   90.00
_cell.angle_beta   90.00
_cell.angle_gamma   90.00
#
_symmetry.space_group_name_H-M   'P 1'
#
loop_
_entity.id
_entity.type
_entity.pdbx_description
1 polymer ?
#
loop_
_entity_poly.entity_id
_entity_poly.type
_entity_poly.pdbx_seq_one_letter_code
_entity_poly.pdbx_strand_id
1 'polypeptide(L)'
;AVGLADDHDGTAGLAGLVPILMIQQLLNPAVVGTIRGMDADAQTAWLATTEGIAFSKIAGNSFIGILSAVIGGTCYNKFKDTRLPDWLAFFSGKRCVAIMTAVICIVVSVVLLFAWPLIFGALVALGEGIAAMGGIGAGIYAFLNRLLIPTGLHHALNNVFWFDTIGLGDLSHFWAGETSADVGWSLGMYMSGFFPCMMFGIA
;
A
#
# COMPACT_ATOMS: atom_id res chain seq x y z
N ALA A 1 -8.28 -1.37 -11.25
CA ALA A 1 -8.79 -2.59 -11.91
C ALA A 1 -9.69 -2.24 -13.09
N VAL A 2 -10.79 -1.47 -12.90
CA VAL A 2 -11.73 -1.14 -14.01
C VAL A 2 -11.03 -0.47 -15.19
N GLY A 3 -10.15 0.51 -14.93
CA GLY A 3 -9.38 1.18 -15.99
C GLY A 3 -8.34 0.30 -16.70
N LEU A 4 -8.01 -0.86 -16.12
CA LEU A 4 -7.11 -1.87 -16.71
C LEU A 4 -7.88 -2.98 -17.43
N ALA A 5 -9.21 -3.01 -17.31
CA ALA A 5 -10.05 -3.99 -17.99
C ALA A 5 -10.28 -3.57 -19.44
N ASP A 6 -10.14 -4.52 -20.38
CA ASP A 6 -10.26 -4.25 -21.81
C ASP A 6 -11.66 -3.75 -22.22
N ASP A 7 -12.69 -4.18 -21.48
CA ASP A 7 -14.09 -3.82 -21.71
C ASP A 7 -14.62 -2.76 -20.72
N HIS A 8 -13.77 -2.25 -19.83
CA HIS A 8 -14.12 -1.29 -18.77
C HIS A 8 -15.33 -1.70 -17.90
N ASP A 9 -15.56 -3.00 -17.77
CA ASP A 9 -16.69 -3.55 -17.00
C ASP A 9 -16.50 -3.35 -15.49
N GLY A 10 -17.55 -2.94 -14.80
CA GLY A 10 -17.56 -2.77 -13.34
C GLY A 10 -17.25 -4.05 -12.56
N THR A 11 -17.47 -5.24 -13.14
CA THR A 11 -17.08 -6.51 -12.51
C THR A 11 -15.57 -6.66 -12.35
N ALA A 12 -14.77 -5.96 -13.16
CA ALA A 12 -13.32 -5.85 -12.94
C ALA A 12 -12.97 -5.13 -11.63
N GLY A 13 -13.85 -4.24 -11.15
CA GLY A 13 -13.71 -3.62 -9.84
C GLY A 13 -13.81 -4.64 -8.70
N LEU A 14 -14.77 -5.58 -8.80
CA LEU A 14 -14.87 -6.70 -7.85
C LEU A 14 -13.65 -7.61 -7.90
N ALA A 15 -13.11 -7.88 -9.11
CA ALA A 15 -11.86 -8.61 -9.26
C ALA A 15 -10.66 -7.88 -8.61
N GLY A 16 -10.67 -6.56 -8.53
CA GLY A 16 -9.66 -5.78 -7.81
C GLY A 16 -9.88 -5.73 -6.29
N LEU A 17 -11.13 -5.89 -5.84
CA LEU A 17 -11.46 -5.93 -4.41
C LEU A 17 -11.01 -7.23 -3.74
N VAL A 18 -11.11 -8.37 -4.43
CA VAL A 18 -10.68 -9.67 -3.91
C VAL A 18 -9.21 -9.66 -3.48
N PRO A 19 -8.23 -9.22 -4.32
CA PRO A 19 -6.83 -9.16 -3.92
C PRO A 19 -6.57 -8.29 -2.69
N ILE A 20 -7.15 -7.11 -2.63
CA ILE A 20 -6.89 -6.18 -1.52
C ILE A 20 -7.37 -6.77 -0.19
N LEU A 21 -8.58 -7.33 -0.17
CA LEU A 21 -9.13 -7.96 1.04
C LEU A 21 -8.34 -9.20 1.44
N MET A 22 -7.95 -10.04 0.47
CA MET A 22 -7.17 -11.24 0.75
C MET A 22 -5.77 -10.92 1.26
N ILE A 23 -5.06 -10.00 0.62
CA ILE A 23 -3.71 -9.60 1.05
C ILE A 23 -3.77 -8.99 2.45
N GLN A 24 -4.72 -8.09 2.72
CA GLN A 24 -4.89 -7.48 4.04
C GLN A 24 -5.20 -8.52 5.11
N GLN A 25 -6.02 -9.53 4.80
CA GLN A 25 -6.39 -10.56 5.76
C GLN A 25 -5.28 -11.59 5.98
N LEU A 26 -4.65 -12.07 4.90
CA LEU A 26 -3.60 -13.09 4.98
C LEU A 26 -2.30 -12.56 5.59
N LEU A 27 -1.99 -11.30 5.37
CA LEU A 27 -0.82 -10.62 5.92
C LEU A 27 -1.16 -9.76 7.15
N ASN A 28 -2.32 -9.96 7.76
CA ASN A 28 -2.63 -9.36 9.05
C ASN A 28 -1.60 -9.81 10.09
N PRO A 29 -1.10 -8.91 10.97
CA PRO A 29 -0.11 -9.25 11.98
C PRO A 29 -0.46 -10.47 12.85
N ALA A 30 -1.74 -10.61 13.19
CA ALA A 30 -2.20 -11.77 13.98
C ALA A 30 -2.05 -13.10 13.21
N VAL A 31 -2.39 -13.08 11.91
CA VAL A 31 -2.25 -14.26 11.03
C VAL A 31 -0.77 -14.59 10.80
N VAL A 32 0.05 -13.59 10.55
CA VAL A 32 1.50 -13.77 10.36
C VAL A 32 2.15 -14.32 11.63
N GLY A 33 1.79 -13.80 12.81
CA GLY A 33 2.25 -14.32 14.10
C GLY A 33 1.89 -15.79 14.29
N THR A 34 0.64 -16.17 13.95
CA THR A 34 0.17 -17.56 14.02
C THR A 34 0.94 -18.47 13.05
N ILE A 35 1.17 -18.03 11.80
CA ILE A 35 1.93 -18.80 10.80
C ILE A 35 3.37 -19.03 11.26
N ARG A 36 3.96 -18.07 11.98
CA ARG A 36 5.33 -18.17 12.53
C ARG A 36 5.39 -18.92 13.87
N GLY A 37 4.25 -19.35 14.42
CA GLY A 37 4.18 -20.06 15.70
C GLY A 37 4.53 -19.19 16.91
N MET A 38 4.28 -17.88 16.83
CA MET A 38 4.52 -16.94 17.92
C MET A 38 3.41 -17.07 18.98
N ASP A 39 3.79 -17.07 20.24
CA ASP A 39 2.86 -16.86 21.36
C ASP A 39 2.52 -15.38 21.53
N ALA A 40 1.58 -15.06 22.41
CA ALA A 40 1.05 -13.71 22.57
C ALA A 40 2.13 -12.67 22.97
N ASP A 41 3.06 -13.08 23.85
CA ASP A 41 4.12 -12.20 24.33
C ASP A 41 5.15 -11.95 23.22
N ALA A 42 5.57 -12.99 22.50
CA ALA A 42 6.47 -12.90 21.36
C ALA A 42 5.86 -12.05 20.23
N GLN A 43 4.55 -12.20 19.99
CA GLN A 43 3.85 -11.41 18.98
C GLN A 43 3.81 -9.92 19.37
N THR A 44 3.59 -9.59 20.63
CA THR A 44 3.58 -8.21 21.11
C THR A 44 4.98 -7.58 20.96
N ALA A 45 6.03 -8.31 21.32
CA ALA A 45 7.40 -7.87 21.14
C ALA A 45 7.77 -7.69 19.65
N TRP A 46 7.33 -8.64 18.80
CA TRP A 46 7.56 -8.56 17.35
C TRP A 46 6.86 -7.36 16.70
N LEU A 47 5.63 -7.01 17.14
CA LEU A 47 4.90 -5.85 16.63
C LEU A 47 5.62 -4.52 16.85
N ALA A 48 6.51 -4.44 17.84
CA ALA A 48 7.36 -3.27 18.07
C ALA A 48 8.57 -3.20 17.13
N THR A 49 8.87 -4.26 16.39
CA THR A 49 9.96 -4.28 15.40
C THR A 49 9.55 -3.64 14.09
N THR A 50 10.53 -3.19 13.29
CA THR A 50 10.29 -2.66 11.93
C THR A 50 9.50 -3.63 11.06
N GLU A 51 9.73 -4.93 11.22
CA GLU A 51 9.02 -5.97 10.50
C GLU A 51 7.54 -6.06 10.94
N GLY A 52 7.25 -6.07 12.22
CA GLY A 52 5.88 -6.08 12.74
C GLY A 52 5.11 -4.82 12.35
N ILE A 53 5.75 -3.66 12.38
CA ILE A 53 5.19 -2.40 11.89
C ILE A 53 4.88 -2.49 10.40
N ALA A 54 5.75 -3.12 9.58
CA ALA A 54 5.51 -3.30 8.15
C ALA A 54 4.19 -4.04 7.88
N PHE A 55 3.91 -5.12 8.62
CA PHE A 55 2.65 -5.85 8.47
C PHE A 55 1.45 -5.08 9.02
N SER A 56 1.61 -4.32 10.09
CA SER A 56 0.54 -3.47 10.65
C SER A 56 0.11 -2.36 9.69
N LYS A 57 1.02 -1.85 8.86
CA LYS A 57 0.76 -0.80 7.87
C LYS A 57 0.31 -1.32 6.49
N ILE A 58 0.10 -2.62 6.30
CA ILE A 58 -0.45 -3.18 5.05
C ILE A 58 -1.87 -2.68 4.78
N ALA A 59 -2.71 -2.61 5.82
CA ALA A 59 -4.04 -2.06 5.70
C ALA A 59 -3.97 -0.55 5.39
N GLY A 60 -4.58 -0.14 4.28
CA GLY A 60 -4.53 1.25 3.80
C GLY A 60 -3.26 1.65 3.05
N ASN A 61 -2.33 0.72 2.82
CA ASN A 61 -1.13 1.02 2.04
C ASN A 61 -1.45 1.13 0.54
N SER A 62 -1.12 2.29 -0.04
CA SER A 62 -1.40 2.60 -1.46
C SER A 62 -0.68 1.65 -2.42
N PHE A 63 0.53 1.18 -2.09
CA PHE A 63 1.25 0.20 -2.90
C PHE A 63 0.48 -1.12 -3.01
N ILE A 64 -0.05 -1.63 -1.89
CA ILE A 64 -0.88 -2.83 -1.86
C ILE A 64 -2.17 -2.60 -2.66
N GLY A 65 -2.76 -1.40 -2.60
CA GLY A 65 -3.92 -1.02 -3.41
C GLY A 65 -3.63 -1.07 -4.92
N ILE A 66 -2.52 -0.51 -5.37
CA ILE A 66 -2.09 -0.54 -6.78
C ILE A 66 -1.79 -1.98 -7.21
N LEU A 67 -1.03 -2.74 -6.44
CA LEU A 67 -0.73 -4.14 -6.71
C LEU A 67 -2.01 -4.97 -6.87
N SER A 68 -2.97 -4.78 -5.95
CA SER A 68 -4.28 -5.45 -6.00
C SER A 68 -5.08 -5.08 -7.25
N ALA A 69 -5.04 -3.81 -7.66
CA ALA A 69 -5.71 -3.35 -8.88
C ALA A 69 -5.09 -3.98 -10.14
N VAL A 70 -3.76 -4.11 -10.20
CA VAL A 70 -3.05 -4.76 -11.30
C VAL A 70 -3.36 -6.25 -11.35
N ILE A 71 -3.30 -6.96 -10.23
CA ILE A 71 -3.64 -8.38 -10.15
C ILE A 71 -5.09 -8.59 -10.60
N GLY A 72 -6.05 -7.84 -10.05
CA GLY A 72 -7.46 -7.98 -10.39
C GLY A 72 -7.75 -7.68 -11.86
N GLY A 73 -7.18 -6.60 -12.42
CA GLY A 73 -7.36 -6.26 -13.83
C GLY A 73 -6.75 -7.29 -14.78
N THR A 74 -5.54 -7.77 -14.46
CA THR A 74 -4.87 -8.82 -15.26
C THR A 74 -5.64 -10.15 -15.21
N CYS A 75 -6.07 -10.56 -14.01
CA CYS A 75 -6.87 -11.76 -13.84
C CYS A 75 -8.22 -11.64 -14.59
N TYR A 76 -8.85 -10.47 -14.52
CA TYR A 76 -10.09 -10.22 -15.23
C TYR A 76 -9.92 -10.41 -16.73
N ASN A 77 -8.97 -9.71 -17.34
CA ASN A 77 -8.73 -9.79 -18.78
C ASN A 77 -8.38 -11.21 -19.23
N LYS A 78 -7.64 -11.97 -18.41
CA LYS A 78 -7.20 -13.31 -18.77
C LYS A 78 -8.28 -14.37 -18.61
N PHE A 79 -9.17 -14.25 -17.62
CA PHE A 79 -10.09 -15.32 -17.23
C PHE A 79 -11.57 -15.03 -17.49
N LYS A 80 -11.95 -13.81 -17.91
CA LYS A 80 -13.36 -13.43 -18.16
C LYS A 80 -14.09 -14.29 -19.20
N ASP A 81 -13.36 -14.84 -20.16
CA ASP A 81 -13.92 -15.65 -21.25
C ASP A 81 -13.63 -17.15 -21.08
N THR A 82 -13.12 -17.58 -19.92
CA THR A 82 -12.77 -18.98 -19.65
C THR A 82 -14.03 -19.84 -19.61
N ARG A 83 -14.05 -20.87 -20.44
CA ARG A 83 -15.10 -21.90 -20.47
C ARG A 83 -14.63 -23.12 -19.68
N LEU A 84 -15.38 -23.49 -18.66
CA LEU A 84 -15.13 -24.68 -17.86
C LEU A 84 -15.98 -25.85 -18.38
N PRO A 85 -15.61 -27.11 -18.09
CA PRO A 85 -16.42 -28.31 -18.43
C PRO A 85 -17.85 -28.21 -17.88
N ASP A 86 -18.79 -28.93 -18.46
CA ASP A 86 -20.23 -28.83 -18.16
C ASP A 86 -20.56 -28.98 -16.67
N TRP A 87 -19.85 -29.83 -15.96
CA TRP A 87 -20.04 -30.06 -14.52
C TRP A 87 -19.57 -28.85 -13.66
N LEU A 88 -18.74 -27.95 -14.20
CA LEU A 88 -18.31 -26.70 -13.59
C LEU A 88 -18.82 -25.45 -14.33
N ALA A 89 -19.73 -25.63 -15.29
CA ALA A 89 -20.23 -24.54 -16.14
C ALA A 89 -20.78 -23.35 -15.34
N PHE A 90 -21.32 -23.59 -14.12
CA PHE A 90 -21.77 -22.52 -13.21
C PHE A 90 -20.66 -21.52 -12.86
N PHE A 91 -19.42 -21.96 -12.79
CA PHE A 91 -18.26 -21.12 -12.47
C PHE A 91 -17.57 -20.54 -13.70
N SER A 92 -18.09 -20.75 -14.90
CA SER A 92 -17.51 -20.23 -16.15
C SER A 92 -17.63 -18.74 -16.30
N GLY A 93 -16.79 -18.14 -17.17
CA GLY A 93 -16.79 -16.73 -17.51
C GLY A 93 -16.36 -15.83 -16.34
N LYS A 94 -17.03 -14.71 -16.15
CA LYS A 94 -16.69 -13.70 -15.12
C LYS A 94 -16.67 -14.25 -13.69
N ARG A 95 -17.39 -15.34 -13.40
CA ARG A 95 -17.37 -16.00 -12.08
C ARG A 95 -16.05 -16.72 -11.82
N CYS A 96 -15.42 -17.25 -12.87
CA CYS A 96 -14.11 -17.88 -12.79
C CYS A 96 -13.03 -16.90 -12.36
N VAL A 97 -13.16 -15.62 -12.74
CA VAL A 97 -12.19 -14.57 -12.40
C VAL A 97 -11.95 -14.47 -10.90
N ALA A 98 -13.01 -14.44 -10.09
CA ALA A 98 -12.88 -14.30 -8.64
C ALA A 98 -12.11 -15.49 -8.02
N ILE A 99 -12.37 -16.71 -8.48
CA ILE A 99 -11.71 -17.93 -7.99
C ILE A 99 -10.23 -17.92 -8.39
N MET A 100 -9.93 -17.64 -9.64
CA MET A 100 -8.55 -17.59 -10.14
C MET A 100 -7.75 -16.46 -9.48
N THR A 101 -8.39 -15.31 -9.27
CA THR A 101 -7.79 -14.19 -8.54
C THR A 101 -7.47 -14.58 -7.10
N ALA A 102 -8.37 -15.29 -6.42
CA ALA A 102 -8.13 -15.78 -5.05
C ALA A 102 -6.93 -16.72 -4.99
N VAL A 103 -6.85 -17.69 -5.91
CA VAL A 103 -5.71 -18.63 -5.98
C VAL A 103 -4.39 -17.88 -6.21
N ILE A 104 -4.37 -16.95 -7.15
CA ILE A 104 -3.19 -16.12 -7.44
C ILE A 104 -2.81 -15.27 -6.22
N CYS A 105 -3.80 -14.72 -5.50
CA CYS A 105 -3.56 -13.93 -4.30
C CYS A 105 -2.94 -14.73 -3.14
N ILE A 106 -3.26 -16.00 -2.99
CA ILE A 106 -2.59 -16.86 -2.02
C ILE A 106 -1.10 -16.94 -2.34
N VAL A 107 -0.75 -17.20 -3.60
CA VAL A 107 0.66 -17.27 -4.03
C VAL A 107 1.36 -15.91 -3.83
N VAL A 108 0.71 -14.83 -4.24
CA VAL A 108 1.25 -13.47 -4.07
C VAL A 108 1.43 -13.13 -2.59
N SER A 109 0.48 -13.51 -1.73
CA SER A 109 0.60 -13.28 -0.27
C SER A 109 1.76 -14.04 0.34
N VAL A 110 2.03 -15.28 -0.11
CA VAL A 110 3.22 -16.03 0.33
C VAL A 110 4.51 -15.32 -0.10
N VAL A 111 4.58 -14.82 -1.32
CA VAL A 111 5.73 -14.03 -1.79
C VAL A 111 5.88 -12.75 -0.97
N LEU A 112 4.78 -12.02 -0.74
CA LEU A 112 4.79 -10.79 0.05
C LEU A 112 5.15 -11.03 1.52
N LEU A 113 4.84 -12.18 2.08
CA LEU A 113 5.23 -12.53 3.45
C LEU A 113 6.74 -12.38 3.67
N PHE A 114 7.54 -12.67 2.65
CA PHE A 114 9.00 -12.55 2.69
C PHE A 114 9.51 -11.24 2.08
N ALA A 115 8.90 -10.80 1.00
CA ALA A 115 9.35 -9.61 0.27
C ALA A 115 8.90 -8.29 0.93
N TRP A 116 7.74 -8.27 1.57
CA TRP A 116 7.17 -7.06 2.12
C TRP A 116 8.02 -6.39 3.21
N PRO A 117 8.55 -7.12 4.20
CA PRO A 117 9.45 -6.51 5.21
C PRO A 117 10.69 -5.89 4.59
N LEU A 118 11.24 -6.51 3.54
CA LEU A 118 12.41 -5.99 2.83
C LEU A 118 12.08 -4.68 2.09
N ILE A 119 10.96 -4.66 1.36
CA ILE A 119 10.49 -3.48 0.63
C ILE A 119 10.19 -2.34 1.62
N PHE A 120 9.48 -2.66 2.70
CA PHE A 120 9.12 -1.68 3.73
C PHE A 120 10.37 -1.13 4.43
N GLY A 121 11.31 -2.00 4.82
CA GLY A 121 12.57 -1.59 5.43
C GLY A 121 13.40 -0.66 4.52
N ALA A 122 13.44 -0.94 3.22
CA ALA A 122 14.10 -0.06 2.25
C ALA A 122 13.39 1.31 2.14
N LEU A 123 12.05 1.34 2.17
CA LEU A 123 11.28 2.59 2.16
C LEU A 123 11.51 3.40 3.44
N VAL A 124 11.56 2.75 4.60
CA VAL A 124 11.86 3.41 5.88
C VAL A 124 13.27 3.98 5.85
N ALA A 125 14.27 3.21 5.46
CA ALA A 125 15.65 3.68 5.38
C ALA A 125 15.83 4.86 4.41
N LEU A 126 15.13 4.82 3.27
CA LEU A 126 15.09 5.95 2.31
C LEU A 126 14.45 7.19 2.96
N GLY A 127 13.32 7.01 3.64
CA GLY A 127 12.61 8.08 4.32
C GLY A 127 13.44 8.72 5.43
N GLU A 128 14.05 7.93 6.29
CA GLU A 128 14.96 8.41 7.36
C GLU A 128 16.18 9.13 6.78
N GLY A 129 16.76 8.60 5.70
CA GLY A 129 17.87 9.24 4.98
C GLY A 129 17.50 10.61 4.44
N ILE A 130 16.32 10.76 3.84
CA ILE A 130 15.79 12.03 3.36
C ILE A 130 15.50 12.97 4.54
N ALA A 131 14.89 12.47 5.61
CA ALA A 131 14.57 13.26 6.80
C ALA A 131 15.83 13.80 7.49
N ALA A 132 16.89 13.02 7.56
CA ALA A 132 18.18 13.43 8.14
C ALA A 132 18.85 14.59 7.38
N MET A 133 18.48 14.82 6.11
CA MET A 133 19.01 15.94 5.30
C MET A 133 18.30 17.29 5.59
N GLY A 134 17.31 17.32 6.46
CA GLY A 134 16.58 18.53 6.83
C GLY A 134 15.91 19.22 5.64
N GLY A 135 16.13 20.53 5.46
CA GLY A 135 15.50 21.31 4.38
C GLY A 135 15.85 20.83 2.96
N ILE A 136 17.06 20.29 2.76
CA ILE A 136 17.45 19.69 1.47
C ILE A 136 16.63 18.43 1.22
N GLY A 137 16.46 17.59 2.23
CA GLY A 137 15.62 16.40 2.18
C GLY A 137 14.16 16.72 1.83
N ALA A 138 13.59 17.78 2.43
CA ALA A 138 12.25 18.26 2.09
C ALA A 138 12.16 18.68 0.61
N GLY A 139 13.19 19.34 0.09
CA GLY A 139 13.28 19.69 -1.34
C GLY A 139 13.32 18.46 -2.25
N ILE A 140 14.12 17.46 -1.90
CA ILE A 140 14.20 16.18 -2.63
C ILE A 140 12.84 15.46 -2.60
N TYR A 141 12.22 15.38 -1.43
CA TYR A 141 10.88 14.80 -1.28
C TYR A 141 9.86 15.52 -2.17
N ALA A 142 9.81 16.86 -2.10
CA ALA A 142 8.88 17.65 -2.90
C ALA A 142 9.08 17.43 -4.42
N PHE A 143 10.32 17.36 -4.86
CA PHE A 143 10.67 17.07 -6.26
C PHE A 143 10.20 15.67 -6.68
N LEU A 144 10.55 14.63 -5.91
CA LEU A 144 10.15 13.25 -6.20
C LEU A 144 8.64 13.08 -6.16
N ASN A 145 7.97 13.69 -5.18
CA ASN A 145 6.52 13.66 -5.09
C ASN A 145 5.87 14.22 -6.37
N ARG A 146 6.37 15.36 -6.86
CA ARG A 146 5.89 15.98 -8.11
C ARG A 146 6.15 15.11 -9.33
N LEU A 147 7.34 14.56 -9.44
CA LEU A 147 7.72 13.66 -10.54
C LEU A 147 6.81 12.41 -10.60
N LEU A 148 6.36 11.93 -9.46
CA LEU A 148 5.54 10.72 -9.35
C LEU A 148 4.03 10.97 -9.44
N ILE A 149 3.55 12.22 -9.44
CA ILE A 149 2.11 12.53 -9.57
C ILE A 149 1.49 11.88 -10.82
N PRO A 150 2.07 11.98 -12.02
CA PRO A 150 1.46 11.40 -13.21
C PRO A 150 1.28 9.88 -13.15
N THR A 151 2.11 9.19 -12.37
CA THR A 151 2.04 7.73 -12.19
C THR A 151 1.15 7.30 -11.03
N GLY A 152 0.72 8.24 -10.18
CA GLY A 152 0.00 7.95 -8.92
C GLY A 152 0.88 7.39 -7.80
N LEU A 153 2.17 7.12 -8.05
CA LEU A 153 3.09 6.54 -7.06
C LEU A 153 3.50 7.51 -5.95
N HIS A 154 3.22 8.82 -6.10
CA HIS A 154 3.44 9.83 -5.07
C HIS A 154 2.71 9.49 -3.75
N HIS A 155 1.59 8.76 -3.81
CA HIS A 155 0.90 8.28 -2.60
C HIS A 155 1.75 7.34 -1.75
N ALA A 156 2.66 6.57 -2.35
CA ALA A 156 3.59 5.73 -1.60
C ALA A 156 4.58 6.57 -0.79
N LEU A 157 5.11 7.66 -1.37
CA LEU A 157 5.96 8.62 -0.65
C LEU A 157 5.18 9.36 0.44
N ASN A 158 3.96 9.80 0.15
CA ASN A 158 3.11 10.46 1.15
C ASN A 158 2.85 9.54 2.35
N ASN A 159 2.65 8.25 2.12
CA ASN A 159 2.45 7.30 3.21
C ASN A 159 3.66 7.22 4.15
N VAL A 160 4.87 7.36 3.61
CA VAL A 160 6.10 7.35 4.40
C VAL A 160 6.22 8.59 5.29
N PHE A 161 5.99 9.79 4.75
CA PHE A 161 6.25 11.06 5.43
C PHE A 161 5.03 11.63 6.18
N TRP A 162 3.81 11.39 5.70
CA TRP A 162 2.60 12.00 6.26
C TRP A 162 1.91 11.13 7.30
N PHE A 163 1.96 9.80 7.16
CA PHE A 163 1.18 8.84 7.94
C PHE A 163 2.03 7.99 8.90
N ASP A 164 3.05 8.59 9.50
CA ASP A 164 3.80 7.99 10.59
C ASP A 164 4.49 6.64 10.27
N THR A 165 4.86 6.41 9.02
CA THR A 165 5.59 5.17 8.65
C THR A 165 7.02 5.19 9.19
N ILE A 166 7.64 6.38 9.26
CA ILE A 166 9.02 6.59 9.78
C ILE A 166 9.03 7.39 11.08
N GLY A 167 7.91 7.49 11.79
CA GLY A 167 7.79 8.24 13.02
C GLY A 167 7.73 9.76 12.86
N LEU A 168 7.58 10.28 11.64
CA LEU A 168 7.43 11.73 11.41
C LEU A 168 5.97 12.17 11.51
N GLY A 169 5.03 11.45 10.90
CA GLY A 169 3.60 11.70 10.96
C GLY A 169 3.18 13.15 10.70
N ASP A 170 3.85 13.86 9.79
CA ASP A 170 3.73 15.32 9.60
C ASP A 170 2.28 15.79 9.46
N LEU A 171 1.47 15.07 8.68
CA LEU A 171 0.05 15.37 8.52
C LEU A 171 -0.76 15.08 9.79
N SER A 172 -0.43 14.01 10.49
CA SER A 172 -1.13 13.60 11.71
C SER A 172 -0.91 14.59 12.85
N HIS A 173 0.32 15.05 13.05
CA HIS A 173 0.67 16.08 14.03
C HIS A 173 0.05 17.44 13.68
N PHE A 174 0.03 17.79 12.37
CA PHE A 174 -0.64 19.00 11.90
C PHE A 174 -2.13 18.99 12.22
N TRP A 175 -2.81 17.88 11.98
CA TRP A 175 -4.25 17.74 12.31
C TRP A 175 -4.52 17.67 13.81
N ALA A 176 -3.58 17.18 14.60
CA ALA A 176 -3.66 17.22 16.06
C ALA A 176 -3.51 18.64 16.63
N GLY A 177 -3.12 19.61 15.80
CA GLY A 177 -2.90 21.00 16.24
C GLY A 177 -1.61 21.19 17.02
N GLU A 178 -0.66 20.28 16.87
CA GLU A 178 0.66 20.37 17.51
C GLU A 178 1.52 21.46 16.86
N THR A 179 2.50 21.95 17.58
CA THR A 179 3.44 22.98 17.09
C THR A 179 4.80 22.37 16.80
N SER A 180 5.63 23.09 16.02
CA SER A 180 7.01 22.67 15.75
C SER A 180 7.86 22.54 17.02
N ALA A 181 7.49 23.21 18.10
CA ALA A 181 8.14 23.10 19.38
C ALA A 181 7.82 21.76 20.09
N ASP A 182 6.60 21.25 19.91
CA ASP A 182 6.16 20.01 20.53
C ASP A 182 6.83 18.80 19.90
N VAL A 183 7.01 18.82 18.58
CA VAL A 183 7.60 17.70 17.80
C VAL A 183 9.13 17.81 17.66
N GLY A 184 9.74 18.97 17.99
CA GLY A 184 11.18 19.18 17.92
C GLY A 184 11.78 19.34 16.51
N TRP A 185 10.94 19.48 15.48
CA TRP A 185 11.31 19.72 14.08
C TRP A 185 10.27 20.62 13.38
N SER A 186 10.59 21.13 12.17
CA SER A 186 9.71 22.07 11.47
C SER A 186 8.47 21.35 10.93
N LEU A 187 7.37 21.42 11.66
CA LEU A 187 6.10 20.83 11.29
C LEU A 187 5.59 21.40 9.97
N GLY A 188 5.03 20.56 9.13
CA GLY A 188 4.54 20.93 7.79
C GLY A 188 5.65 21.01 6.73
N MET A 189 6.90 20.68 7.07
CA MET A 189 8.04 20.77 6.15
C MET A 189 7.86 19.86 4.92
N TYR A 190 7.29 18.68 5.12
CA TYR A 190 6.98 17.75 4.03
C TYR A 190 5.62 18.01 3.36
N MET A 191 4.81 18.91 3.92
CA MET A 191 3.50 19.28 3.38
C MET A 191 3.53 20.61 2.62
N SER A 192 4.46 21.52 2.95
CA SER A 192 4.47 22.91 2.47
C SER A 192 4.57 23.06 0.96
N GLY A 193 5.17 22.09 0.27
CA GLY A 193 5.21 22.07 -1.19
C GLY A 193 3.95 21.53 -1.85
N PHE A 194 3.11 20.79 -1.12
CA PHE A 194 1.95 20.11 -1.68
C PHE A 194 0.71 21.02 -1.76
N PHE A 195 0.31 21.61 -0.65
CA PHE A 195 -0.89 22.44 -0.62
C PHE A 195 -0.77 23.72 -1.47
N PRO A 196 0.26 24.57 -1.30
CA PRO A 196 0.41 25.75 -2.16
C PRO A 196 0.55 25.42 -3.63
N CYS A 197 1.29 24.37 -3.96
CA CYS A 197 1.52 24.02 -5.34
C CYS A 197 0.35 23.26 -6.00
N MET A 198 -0.49 22.55 -5.25
CA MET A 198 -1.74 22.02 -5.80
C MET A 198 -2.78 23.11 -6.03
N MET A 199 -2.82 24.13 -5.15
CA MET A 199 -3.79 25.20 -5.26
C MET A 199 -3.39 26.31 -6.21
N PHE A 200 -2.08 26.58 -6.36
CA PHE A 200 -1.56 27.71 -7.14
C PHE A 200 -0.70 27.31 -8.32
N GLY A 201 -0.26 26.06 -8.42
CA GLY A 201 0.61 25.60 -9.50
C GLY A 201 -0.11 25.07 -10.72
N ILE A 202 -1.43 25.15 -10.75
CA ILE A 202 -2.29 24.82 -11.90
C ILE A 202 -2.85 26.11 -12.55
N ALA A 203 -2.60 27.26 -11.94
CA ALA A 203 -3.02 28.55 -12.48
C ALA A 203 -1.97 29.11 -13.46
#